data_679d69058e6ee32a1eab72143cd5bd5a
#
_entry.id   679d69058e6ee32a1eab72143cd5bd5a
#
_cell.length_a   1.000
_cell.length_b   1.000
_cell.length_c   1.000
_cell.angle_alpha   90.00
_cell.angle_beta   90.00
_cell.angle_gamma   90.00
#
_symmetry.space_group_name_H-M   'P 1'
#
loop_
_entity.id
_entity.type
_entity.pdbx_description
1 polymer ?
#
loop_
_entity_poly.entity_id
_entity_poly.type
_entity_poly.pdbx_seq_one_letter_code
_entity_poly.pdbx_strand_id
1 'polypeptide(L)'
;MTDLAQLELDLINAIGSAESVAGLEDIRVAALGKSGSISGLLKGMGALSPDERRERGPVINGLRDRVSSALASRKAELEAAELDARLLAERVDLTLPSRPRRKGGVHPTMQVMDEMVAVFADMGFSVAEGPDIEDDFHNFTALNFPPKHPAREMHDTFFLKPDPQTGERKVLRTHTSPVQVRTMMSQKPPIRIIAPGRTFRKDSDATHTPMFHQIEGLVIDRDIHMGHLKTTLETFIARFFELDDVHARFRPHHFPFTEPSAEMDIRCDRSGGKLTLNEGEDWLEILGCGMVHPNVLRNAGIDPDEYQGFAFGMGVDRLAMLKYGVPDLRPMFEADTRWLAHYGFSAFAAPNPASGLS
;
A
#
# COMPACT_ATOMS: atom_id res chain seq x y z
N MET A 1 72.75 -8.38 43.10
CA MET A 1 71.59 -9.34 43.12
C MET A 1 70.36 -8.74 43.79
N THR A 2 70.48 -7.97 44.84
CA THR A 2 69.40 -7.35 45.62
C THR A 2 68.54 -6.33 44.74
N ASP A 3 69.21 -5.66 43.82
CA ASP A 3 68.59 -4.63 42.97
C ASP A 3 67.62 -5.21 41.88
N LEU A 4 67.95 -6.37 41.28
CA LEU A 4 67.11 -7.01 40.27
C LEU A 4 65.86 -7.67 40.87
N ALA A 5 65.98 -8.25 42.06
CA ALA A 5 64.85 -8.86 42.77
C ALA A 5 63.85 -7.77 43.25
N GLN A 6 64.34 -6.61 43.66
CA GLN A 6 63.48 -5.50 44.04
C GLN A 6 62.76 -4.92 42.81
N LEU A 7 63.44 -4.76 41.69
CA LEU A 7 62.86 -4.28 40.45
C LEU A 7 61.74 -5.25 39.96
N GLU A 8 61.98 -6.56 40.09
CA GLU A 8 60.96 -7.54 39.75
C GLU A 8 59.72 -7.40 40.62
N LEU A 9 59.91 -7.29 41.92
CA LEU A 9 58.82 -7.14 42.88
C LEU A 9 57.99 -5.87 42.58
N ASP A 10 58.70 -4.75 42.34
CA ASP A 10 58.05 -3.48 42.06
C ASP A 10 57.21 -3.52 40.76
N LEU A 11 57.77 -4.13 39.71
CA LEU A 11 57.06 -4.30 38.44
C LEU A 11 55.85 -5.24 38.56
N ILE A 12 55.98 -6.38 39.24
CA ILE A 12 54.89 -7.32 39.45
C ILE A 12 53.76 -6.70 40.29
N ASN A 13 54.14 -5.92 41.34
CA ASN A 13 53.13 -5.18 42.12
C ASN A 13 52.42 -4.09 41.29
N ALA A 14 53.17 -3.35 40.51
CA ALA A 14 52.58 -2.34 39.60
C ALA A 14 51.63 -2.97 38.57
N ILE A 15 52.02 -4.12 38.00
CA ILE A 15 51.14 -4.87 37.06
C ILE A 15 49.89 -5.35 37.76
N GLY A 16 50.04 -5.90 39.00
CA GLY A 16 48.88 -6.40 39.76
C GLY A 16 47.89 -5.29 40.17
N SER A 17 48.41 -4.08 40.42
CA SER A 17 47.59 -2.91 40.81
C SER A 17 47.04 -2.09 39.64
N ALA A 18 47.40 -2.45 38.40
CA ALA A 18 46.82 -1.76 37.23
C ALA A 18 45.31 -1.99 37.15
N GLU A 19 44.53 -0.89 37.06
CA GLU A 19 43.06 -0.89 37.01
C GLU A 19 42.49 -0.78 35.59
N SER A 20 43.36 -0.53 34.58
CA SER A 20 42.94 -0.38 33.19
C SER A 20 43.96 -0.93 32.20
N VAL A 21 43.52 -1.34 31.04
CA VAL A 21 44.38 -1.78 29.92
C VAL A 21 45.36 -0.68 29.51
N ALA A 22 44.95 0.59 29.52
CA ALA A 22 45.80 1.73 29.22
C ALA A 22 46.92 1.90 30.28
N GLY A 23 46.57 1.86 31.58
CA GLY A 23 47.58 1.93 32.67
C GLY A 23 48.58 0.75 32.65
N LEU A 24 48.08 -0.44 32.27
CA LEU A 24 48.96 -1.62 32.10
C LEU A 24 49.91 -1.45 30.92
N GLU A 25 49.47 -0.79 29.82
CA GLU A 25 50.33 -0.48 28.69
C GLU A 25 51.44 0.54 29.04
N ASP A 26 51.13 1.53 29.88
CA ASP A 26 52.13 2.44 30.41
C ASP A 26 53.23 1.72 31.21
N ILE A 27 52.81 0.78 32.06
CA ILE A 27 53.77 -0.07 32.80
C ILE A 27 54.63 -0.93 31.85
N ARG A 28 53.99 -1.53 30.83
CA ARG A 28 54.68 -2.29 29.78
C ARG A 28 55.76 -1.42 29.09
N VAL A 29 55.44 -0.19 28.72
CA VAL A 29 56.35 0.75 28.04
C VAL A 29 57.47 1.14 29.00
N ALA A 30 57.22 1.41 30.28
CA ALA A 30 58.19 1.74 31.28
C ALA A 30 59.17 0.58 31.59
N ALA A 31 58.68 -0.67 31.51
CA ALA A 31 59.49 -1.86 31.77
C ALA A 31 60.27 -2.35 30.53
N LEU A 32 59.53 -2.53 29.42
CA LEU A 32 59.99 -3.23 28.20
C LEU A 32 60.15 -2.34 26.97
N GLY A 33 59.75 -1.07 27.02
CA GLY A 33 59.88 -0.11 25.91
C GLY A 33 61.36 0.17 25.57
N LYS A 34 61.63 0.92 24.50
CA LYS A 34 63.01 1.23 24.03
C LYS A 34 63.92 1.82 25.09
N SER A 35 63.39 2.59 26.02
CA SER A 35 64.07 3.20 27.19
C SER A 35 63.61 2.59 28.50
N GLY A 36 62.94 1.45 28.49
CA GLY A 36 62.41 0.78 29.68
C GLY A 36 63.50 0.19 30.54
N SER A 37 63.19 -0.01 31.83
CA SER A 37 64.13 -0.48 32.83
C SER A 37 64.80 -1.80 32.46
N ILE A 38 64.02 -2.81 32.03
CA ILE A 38 64.56 -4.11 31.61
C ILE A 38 65.32 -4.01 30.28
N SER A 39 64.80 -3.21 29.34
CA SER A 39 65.50 -2.98 28.06
C SER A 39 66.84 -2.27 28.26
N GLY A 40 66.94 -1.36 29.23
CA GLY A 40 68.19 -0.71 29.63
C GLY A 40 69.21 -1.68 30.18
N LEU A 41 68.78 -2.61 31.02
CA LEU A 41 69.64 -3.66 31.56
C LEU A 41 70.19 -4.59 30.47
N LEU A 42 69.33 -4.97 29.50
CA LEU A 42 69.73 -5.80 28.35
C LEU A 42 70.74 -5.07 27.45
N LYS A 43 70.57 -3.78 27.21
CA LYS A 43 71.53 -2.96 26.46
C LYS A 43 72.86 -2.81 27.19
N GLY A 44 72.83 -2.64 28.53
CA GLY A 44 74.01 -2.53 29.37
C GLY A 44 74.88 -3.78 29.36
N MET A 45 74.32 -4.93 29.05
CA MET A 45 75.08 -6.19 28.92
C MET A 45 76.15 -6.15 27.84
N GLY A 46 76.01 -5.25 26.85
CA GLY A 46 77.01 -5.06 25.79
C GLY A 46 78.39 -4.57 26.33
N ALA A 47 78.46 -3.91 27.47
CA ALA A 47 79.63 -3.40 28.10
C ALA A 47 80.29 -4.35 29.15
N LEU A 48 79.64 -5.50 29.42
CA LEU A 48 80.12 -6.45 30.41
C LEU A 48 81.13 -7.46 29.81
N SER A 49 81.99 -8.05 30.67
CA SER A 49 82.89 -9.14 30.29
C SER A 49 82.10 -10.43 29.87
N PRO A 50 82.76 -11.32 29.09
CA PRO A 50 82.08 -12.58 28.68
C PRO A 50 81.55 -13.44 29.84
N ASP A 51 82.27 -13.51 30.95
CA ASP A 51 81.84 -14.28 32.08
C ASP A 51 80.65 -13.66 32.83
N GLU A 52 80.64 -12.34 33.00
CA GLU A 52 79.55 -11.60 33.61
C GLU A 52 78.26 -11.69 32.72
N ARG A 53 78.43 -11.72 31.41
CA ARG A 53 77.27 -11.93 30.49
C ARG A 53 76.67 -13.33 30.65
N ARG A 54 77.52 -14.35 30.84
CA ARG A 54 77.06 -15.72 31.04
C ARG A 54 76.25 -15.87 32.36
N GLU A 55 76.63 -15.10 33.36
CA GLU A 55 75.96 -15.15 34.66
C GLU A 55 74.67 -14.30 34.69
N ARG A 56 74.72 -13.06 34.23
CA ARG A 56 73.64 -12.09 34.33
C ARG A 56 72.59 -12.27 33.22
N GLY A 57 72.99 -12.75 32.05
CA GLY A 57 72.10 -12.89 30.88
C GLY A 57 70.88 -13.75 31.14
N PRO A 58 71.01 -14.95 31.65
CA PRO A 58 69.86 -15.80 32.01
C PRO A 58 68.94 -15.17 33.05
N VAL A 59 69.50 -14.44 34.03
CA VAL A 59 68.71 -13.79 35.09
C VAL A 59 67.85 -12.66 34.56
N ILE A 60 68.44 -11.77 33.70
CA ILE A 60 67.73 -10.65 33.11
C ILE A 60 66.67 -11.13 32.07
N ASN A 61 67.00 -12.14 31.27
CA ASN A 61 66.01 -12.76 30.40
C ASN A 61 64.88 -13.42 31.16
N GLY A 62 65.17 -14.16 32.24
CA GLY A 62 64.14 -14.71 33.11
C GLY A 62 63.23 -13.64 33.74
N LEU A 63 63.81 -12.50 34.17
CA LEU A 63 63.03 -11.34 34.62
C LEU A 63 62.07 -10.81 33.54
N ARG A 64 62.64 -10.59 32.33
CA ARG A 64 61.82 -10.15 31.20
C ARG A 64 60.64 -11.10 30.92
N ASP A 65 60.92 -12.37 30.89
CA ASP A 65 59.92 -13.38 30.56
C ASP A 65 58.81 -13.48 31.64
N ARG A 66 59.17 -13.39 32.96
CA ARG A 66 58.20 -13.34 34.05
C ARG A 66 57.33 -12.05 33.99
N VAL A 67 57.96 -10.88 33.79
CA VAL A 67 57.26 -9.60 33.65
C VAL A 67 56.33 -9.63 32.41
N SER A 68 56.79 -10.19 31.28
CA SER A 68 55.97 -10.32 30.07
C SER A 68 54.79 -11.24 30.30
N SER A 69 54.98 -12.36 31.01
CA SER A 69 53.90 -13.30 31.35
C SER A 69 52.88 -12.64 32.29
N ALA A 70 53.37 -11.93 33.32
CA ALA A 70 52.45 -11.21 34.24
C ALA A 70 51.64 -10.11 33.52
N LEU A 71 52.25 -9.36 32.62
CA LEU A 71 51.57 -8.37 31.78
C LEU A 71 50.47 -9.01 30.91
N ALA A 72 50.78 -10.14 30.27
CA ALA A 72 49.81 -10.86 29.41
C ALA A 72 48.63 -11.38 30.22
N SER A 73 48.92 -11.98 31.42
CA SER A 73 47.84 -12.49 32.31
C SER A 73 46.93 -11.33 32.78
N ARG A 74 47.53 -10.24 33.29
CA ARG A 74 46.77 -9.11 33.80
C ARG A 74 45.96 -8.39 32.69
N LYS A 75 46.55 -8.31 31.49
CA LYS A 75 45.82 -7.77 30.33
C LYS A 75 44.56 -8.59 30.03
N ALA A 76 44.68 -9.90 29.98
CA ALA A 76 43.51 -10.76 29.72
C ALA A 76 42.43 -10.63 30.81
N GLU A 77 42.83 -10.49 32.09
CA GLU A 77 41.90 -10.26 33.20
C GLU A 77 41.16 -8.91 33.05
N LEU A 78 41.87 -7.83 32.72
CA LEU A 78 41.27 -6.50 32.55
C LEU A 78 40.35 -6.43 31.31
N GLU A 79 40.77 -7.03 30.19
CA GLU A 79 39.94 -7.13 28.99
C GLU A 79 38.65 -7.95 29.22
N ALA A 80 38.74 -9.05 29.98
CA ALA A 80 37.58 -9.83 30.35
C ALA A 80 36.62 -9.04 31.26
N ALA A 81 37.17 -8.38 32.30
CA ALA A 81 36.37 -7.55 33.20
C ALA A 81 35.69 -6.37 32.47
N GLU A 82 36.38 -5.73 31.56
CA GLU A 82 35.83 -4.64 30.72
C GLU A 82 34.71 -5.19 29.82
N LEU A 83 34.90 -6.34 29.19
CA LEU A 83 33.88 -7.01 28.39
C LEU A 83 32.64 -7.35 29.20
N ASP A 84 32.81 -7.95 30.39
CA ASP A 84 31.70 -8.31 31.27
C ASP A 84 30.91 -7.08 31.73
N ALA A 85 31.61 -5.99 32.09
CA ALA A 85 30.99 -4.74 32.49
C ALA A 85 30.16 -4.14 31.29
N ARG A 86 30.72 -4.19 30.10
CA ARG A 86 30.02 -3.75 28.88
C ARG A 86 28.79 -4.61 28.58
N LEU A 87 28.92 -5.93 28.61
CA LEU A 87 27.81 -6.85 28.40
C LEU A 87 26.68 -6.67 29.43
N LEU A 88 27.04 -6.36 30.67
CA LEU A 88 26.04 -6.05 31.69
C LEU A 88 25.34 -4.73 31.43
N ALA A 89 26.08 -3.70 31.02
CA ALA A 89 25.52 -2.37 30.69
C ALA A 89 24.66 -2.38 29.43
N GLU A 90 25.01 -3.18 28.41
CA GLU A 90 24.28 -3.34 27.15
C GLU A 90 23.11 -4.34 27.25
N ARG A 91 22.86 -4.91 28.42
CA ARG A 91 21.77 -5.88 28.60
C ARG A 91 20.41 -5.25 28.31
N VAL A 92 19.71 -5.80 27.33
CA VAL A 92 18.36 -5.34 26.92
C VAL A 92 17.30 -6.23 27.58
N ASP A 93 16.25 -5.61 28.10
CA ASP A 93 15.09 -6.34 28.60
C ASP A 93 14.26 -6.90 27.43
N LEU A 94 14.32 -8.20 27.22
CA LEU A 94 13.58 -8.94 26.20
C LEU A 94 12.16 -9.33 26.64
N THR A 95 11.77 -9.03 27.88
CA THR A 95 10.42 -9.33 28.36
C THR A 95 9.38 -8.32 27.89
N LEU A 96 9.80 -7.13 27.43
CA LEU A 96 8.92 -6.14 26.85
C LEU A 96 8.40 -6.64 25.48
N PRO A 97 7.08 -6.55 25.24
CA PRO A 97 6.53 -6.93 23.96
C PRO A 97 7.11 -6.05 22.84
N SER A 98 7.45 -6.66 21.73
CA SER A 98 7.82 -5.89 20.53
C SER A 98 6.68 -4.97 20.10
N ARG A 99 7.01 -3.79 19.58
CA ARG A 99 5.97 -2.92 18.97
C ARG A 99 5.19 -3.72 17.95
N PRO A 100 3.85 -3.78 18.06
CA PRO A 100 3.06 -4.51 17.10
C PRO A 100 3.33 -3.96 15.69
N ARG A 101 3.68 -4.84 14.76
CA ARG A 101 3.78 -4.46 13.35
C ARG A 101 2.38 -4.10 12.87
N ARG A 102 2.22 -2.90 12.31
CA ARG A 102 0.97 -2.53 11.65
C ARG A 102 0.77 -3.50 10.48
N LYS A 103 -0.31 -4.23 10.50
CA LYS A 103 -0.73 -5.05 9.35
C LYS A 103 -1.37 -4.11 8.34
N GLY A 104 -0.97 -4.21 7.07
CA GLY A 104 -1.71 -3.59 5.98
C GLY A 104 -3.09 -4.22 5.83
N GLY A 105 -4.01 -3.47 5.24
CA GLY A 105 -5.36 -3.96 4.93
C GLY A 105 -5.81 -3.44 3.57
N VAL A 106 -6.81 -4.09 2.99
CA VAL A 106 -7.48 -3.63 1.77
C VAL A 106 -8.55 -2.63 2.17
N HIS A 107 -8.61 -1.50 1.47
CA HIS A 107 -9.63 -0.49 1.69
C HIS A 107 -11.01 -1.02 1.30
N PRO A 108 -12.11 -0.69 2.02
CA PRO A 108 -13.46 -1.18 1.71
C PRO A 108 -13.90 -0.96 0.25
N THR A 109 -13.62 0.21 -0.31
CA THR A 109 -13.90 0.50 -1.73
C THR A 109 -13.16 -0.47 -2.67
N MET A 110 -11.88 -0.78 -2.38
CA MET A 110 -11.12 -1.73 -3.21
C MET A 110 -11.62 -3.16 -3.03
N GLN A 111 -11.99 -3.53 -1.81
CA GLN A 111 -12.63 -4.82 -1.54
C GLN A 111 -13.91 -5.00 -2.37
N VAL A 112 -14.78 -3.98 -2.37
CA VAL A 112 -16.02 -4.00 -3.17
C VAL A 112 -15.73 -3.98 -4.66
N MET A 113 -14.74 -3.18 -5.12
CA MET A 113 -14.34 -3.17 -6.52
C MET A 113 -13.91 -4.56 -6.99
N ASP A 114 -13.05 -5.23 -6.24
CA ASP A 114 -12.55 -6.58 -6.55
C ASP A 114 -13.70 -7.60 -6.57
N GLU A 115 -14.63 -7.51 -5.62
CA GLU A 115 -15.81 -8.36 -5.58
C GLU A 115 -16.75 -8.13 -6.78
N MET A 116 -17.03 -6.87 -7.13
CA MET A 116 -17.85 -6.55 -8.31
C MET A 116 -17.20 -7.07 -9.59
N VAL A 117 -15.88 -6.89 -9.74
CA VAL A 117 -15.12 -7.44 -10.88
C VAL A 117 -15.25 -8.96 -10.93
N ALA A 118 -15.14 -9.64 -9.79
CA ALA A 118 -15.29 -11.11 -9.73
C ALA A 118 -16.70 -11.56 -10.14
N VAL A 119 -17.74 -10.89 -9.64
CA VAL A 119 -19.15 -11.18 -10.01
C VAL A 119 -19.36 -11.01 -11.52
N PHE A 120 -18.90 -9.91 -12.10
CA PHE A 120 -19.07 -9.66 -13.53
C PHE A 120 -18.19 -10.58 -14.38
N ALA A 121 -16.98 -10.93 -13.94
CA ALA A 121 -16.14 -11.92 -14.64
C ALA A 121 -16.82 -13.27 -14.74
N ASP A 122 -17.48 -13.74 -13.66
CA ASP A 122 -18.28 -14.97 -13.65
C ASP A 122 -19.51 -14.88 -14.57
N MET A 123 -20.03 -13.67 -14.81
CA MET A 123 -21.09 -13.42 -15.78
C MET A 123 -20.57 -13.22 -17.23
N GLY A 124 -19.27 -13.44 -17.47
CA GLY A 124 -18.64 -13.38 -18.79
C GLY A 124 -18.26 -11.97 -19.25
N PHE A 125 -18.12 -11.00 -18.34
CA PHE A 125 -17.59 -9.67 -18.66
C PHE A 125 -16.07 -9.66 -18.55
N SER A 126 -15.40 -8.93 -19.45
CA SER A 126 -13.98 -8.60 -19.34
C SER A 126 -13.78 -7.18 -18.80
N VAL A 127 -12.66 -6.94 -18.13
CA VAL A 127 -12.31 -5.60 -17.65
C VAL A 127 -11.67 -4.80 -18.78
N ALA A 128 -12.15 -3.57 -18.98
CA ALA A 128 -11.55 -2.58 -19.87
C ALA A 128 -11.06 -1.39 -19.05
N GLU A 129 -9.89 -0.86 -19.41
CA GLU A 129 -9.27 0.29 -18.74
C GLU A 129 -9.06 1.45 -19.69
N GLY A 130 -8.98 2.65 -19.13
CA GLY A 130 -8.71 3.88 -19.88
C GLY A 130 -8.19 5.00 -19.00
N PRO A 131 -7.74 6.12 -19.59
CA PRO A 131 -7.12 7.22 -18.88
C PRO A 131 -8.10 7.99 -18.01
N ASP A 132 -7.61 8.57 -16.91
CA ASP A 132 -8.36 9.50 -16.06
C ASP A 132 -8.53 10.89 -16.73
N ILE A 133 -7.60 11.27 -17.60
CA ILE A 133 -7.61 12.55 -18.33
C ILE A 133 -8.08 12.29 -19.74
N GLU A 134 -9.20 12.89 -20.09
CA GLU A 134 -9.89 12.68 -21.37
C GLU A 134 -10.01 13.96 -22.20
N ASP A 135 -10.27 13.78 -23.48
CA ASP A 135 -10.71 14.86 -24.36
C ASP A 135 -12.25 15.03 -24.33
N ASP A 136 -12.72 16.13 -24.90
CA ASP A 136 -14.16 16.42 -24.99
C ASP A 136 -14.91 15.37 -25.81
N PHE A 137 -14.28 14.84 -26.86
CA PHE A 137 -14.93 13.87 -27.72
C PHE A 137 -15.33 12.61 -26.96
N HIS A 138 -14.38 11.97 -26.27
CA HIS A 138 -14.65 10.73 -25.54
C HIS A 138 -15.52 10.94 -24.31
N ASN A 139 -15.32 12.07 -23.58
CA ASN A 139 -16.06 12.30 -22.34
C ASN A 139 -17.50 12.80 -22.56
N PHE A 140 -17.77 13.45 -23.72
CA PHE A 140 -19.07 14.07 -23.95
C PHE A 140 -19.63 13.84 -25.37
N THR A 141 -18.90 14.24 -26.41
CA THR A 141 -19.46 14.31 -27.78
C THR A 141 -19.86 12.92 -28.29
N ALA A 142 -18.99 11.92 -28.14
CA ALA A 142 -19.28 10.55 -28.56
C ALA A 142 -20.44 9.92 -27.77
N LEU A 143 -20.67 10.39 -26.56
CA LEU A 143 -21.75 9.96 -25.66
C LEU A 143 -23.07 10.76 -25.86
N ASN A 144 -23.21 11.45 -27.00
CA ASN A 144 -24.43 12.17 -27.38
C ASN A 144 -24.78 13.36 -26.46
N PHE A 145 -23.81 13.89 -25.69
CA PHE A 145 -24.04 15.12 -24.93
C PHE A 145 -24.10 16.33 -25.88
N PRO A 146 -25.16 17.11 -25.86
CA PRO A 146 -25.24 18.32 -26.71
C PRO A 146 -24.21 19.38 -26.25
N PRO A 147 -23.79 20.29 -27.15
CA PRO A 147 -22.74 21.29 -26.84
C PRO A 147 -23.02 22.18 -25.62
N LYS A 148 -24.29 22.44 -25.33
CA LYS A 148 -24.74 23.28 -24.20
C LYS A 148 -25.31 22.48 -23.03
N HIS A 149 -24.93 21.23 -22.90
CA HIS A 149 -25.40 20.41 -21.77
C HIS A 149 -24.78 20.89 -20.45
N PRO A 150 -25.54 21.00 -19.34
CA PRO A 150 -25.00 21.45 -18.03
C PRO A 150 -23.76 20.69 -17.56
N ALA A 151 -23.71 19.38 -17.76
CA ALA A 151 -22.55 18.55 -17.40
C ALA A 151 -21.23 18.97 -18.09
N ARG A 152 -21.28 19.78 -19.18
CA ARG A 152 -20.09 20.36 -19.81
C ARG A 152 -19.65 21.68 -19.16
N GLU A 153 -20.37 22.15 -18.16
CA GLU A 153 -20.08 23.44 -17.52
C GLU A 153 -18.93 23.31 -16.51
N MET A 154 -18.22 24.42 -16.32
CA MET A 154 -17.08 24.46 -15.37
C MET A 154 -17.49 24.30 -13.89
N HIS A 155 -18.79 24.33 -13.61
CA HIS A 155 -19.32 24.12 -12.25
C HIS A 155 -19.22 22.66 -11.82
N ASP A 156 -19.41 21.71 -12.76
CA ASP A 156 -19.53 20.28 -12.45
C ASP A 156 -18.28 19.48 -12.89
N THR A 157 -17.47 20.02 -13.80
CA THR A 157 -16.34 19.31 -14.43
C THR A 157 -15.00 19.98 -14.12
N PHE A 158 -13.98 19.17 -13.84
CA PHE A 158 -12.60 19.63 -13.70
C PHE A 158 -11.92 19.68 -15.07
N PHE A 159 -11.71 20.88 -15.58
CA PHE A 159 -10.93 21.11 -16.80
C PHE A 159 -9.47 21.38 -16.50
N LEU A 160 -8.58 20.82 -17.30
CA LEU A 160 -7.17 21.17 -17.30
C LEU A 160 -6.96 22.54 -17.96
N LYS A 161 -5.77 23.11 -17.81
CA LYS A 161 -5.39 24.33 -18.55
C LYS A 161 -5.45 24.05 -20.06
N PRO A 162 -5.89 25.04 -20.89
CA PRO A 162 -5.86 24.87 -22.32
C PRO A 162 -4.48 24.55 -22.84
N ASP A 163 -4.39 23.69 -23.82
CA ASP A 163 -3.16 23.48 -24.58
C ASP A 163 -2.73 24.81 -25.23
N PRO A 164 -1.48 25.27 -25.02
CA PRO A 164 -1.04 26.55 -25.55
C PRO A 164 -1.02 26.66 -27.10
N GLN A 165 -0.98 25.52 -27.80
CA GLN A 165 -0.88 25.47 -29.26
C GLN A 165 -2.23 25.29 -29.92
N THR A 166 -3.10 24.42 -29.36
CA THR A 166 -4.39 24.08 -29.95
C THR A 166 -5.57 24.83 -29.33
N GLY A 167 -5.41 25.33 -28.11
CA GLY A 167 -6.49 25.90 -27.30
C GLY A 167 -7.45 24.86 -26.70
N GLU A 168 -7.27 23.58 -27.00
CA GLU A 168 -8.11 22.50 -26.52
C GLU A 168 -7.92 22.28 -25.00
N ARG A 169 -9.01 21.92 -24.35
CA ARG A 169 -8.99 21.58 -22.91
C ARG A 169 -9.30 20.10 -22.73
N LYS A 170 -8.43 19.42 -22.00
CA LYS A 170 -8.74 18.09 -21.46
C LYS A 170 -9.51 18.23 -20.15
N VAL A 171 -10.17 17.15 -19.76
CA VAL A 171 -10.97 17.06 -18.54
C VAL A 171 -10.51 15.86 -17.69
N LEU A 172 -10.71 15.95 -16.38
CA LEU A 172 -10.77 14.75 -15.57
C LEU A 172 -12.13 14.09 -15.86
N ARG A 173 -12.12 12.81 -16.26
CA ARG A 173 -13.34 12.10 -16.69
C ARG A 173 -14.42 12.14 -15.60
N THR A 174 -15.64 12.48 -16.01
CA THR A 174 -16.80 12.62 -15.11
C THR A 174 -17.55 11.29 -14.86
N HIS A 175 -17.23 10.29 -15.64
CA HIS A 175 -17.74 8.91 -15.60
C HIS A 175 -16.74 7.98 -16.31
N THR A 176 -16.93 6.67 -16.23
CA THR A 176 -16.05 5.70 -16.90
C THR A 176 -16.51 5.37 -18.33
N SER A 177 -17.59 5.98 -18.83
CA SER A 177 -18.11 5.80 -20.20
C SER A 177 -17.11 6.09 -21.33
N PRO A 178 -16.09 6.99 -21.19
CA PRO A 178 -15.03 7.13 -22.19
C PRO A 178 -14.33 5.81 -22.52
N VAL A 179 -14.17 4.93 -21.53
CA VAL A 179 -13.59 3.58 -21.73
C VAL A 179 -14.50 2.73 -22.65
N GLN A 180 -15.81 2.84 -22.48
CA GLN A 180 -16.78 2.17 -23.36
C GLN A 180 -16.66 2.67 -24.80
N VAL A 181 -16.56 3.99 -25.00
CA VAL A 181 -16.36 4.60 -26.33
C VAL A 181 -15.07 4.10 -26.96
N ARG A 182 -13.95 4.13 -26.23
CA ARG A 182 -12.65 3.64 -26.70
C ARG A 182 -12.69 2.15 -27.08
N THR A 183 -13.38 1.35 -26.28
CA THR A 183 -13.55 -0.08 -26.57
C THR A 183 -14.37 -0.29 -27.84
N MET A 184 -15.50 0.40 -28.00
CA MET A 184 -16.33 0.32 -29.21
C MET A 184 -15.58 0.77 -30.47
N MET A 185 -14.69 1.78 -30.36
CA MET A 185 -13.86 2.24 -31.49
C MET A 185 -12.70 1.29 -31.82
N SER A 186 -12.24 0.49 -30.89
CA SER A 186 -11.08 -0.42 -31.05
C SER A 186 -11.43 -1.86 -31.33
N GLN A 187 -12.66 -2.29 -31.02
CA GLN A 187 -13.12 -3.67 -31.14
C GLN A 187 -14.42 -3.75 -31.94
N LYS A 188 -14.62 -4.87 -32.62
CA LYS A 188 -15.92 -5.17 -33.24
C LYS A 188 -16.81 -5.95 -32.26
N PRO A 189 -18.14 -5.77 -32.32
CA PRO A 189 -19.05 -6.62 -31.59
C PRO A 189 -18.84 -8.13 -31.93
N PRO A 190 -19.11 -9.05 -30.98
CA PRO A 190 -19.76 -8.80 -29.68
C PRO A 190 -18.82 -8.20 -28.65
N ILE A 191 -19.31 -7.24 -27.87
CA ILE A 191 -18.58 -6.58 -26.78
C ILE A 191 -19.32 -6.85 -25.47
N ARG A 192 -18.57 -7.27 -24.42
CA ARG A 192 -19.10 -7.43 -23.09
C ARG A 192 -18.00 -7.06 -22.09
N ILE A 193 -18.06 -5.84 -21.59
CA ILE A 193 -17.03 -5.27 -20.72
C ILE A 193 -17.61 -4.61 -19.49
N ILE A 194 -16.79 -4.52 -18.45
CA ILE A 194 -16.93 -3.57 -17.36
C ILE A 194 -15.74 -2.62 -17.37
N ALA A 195 -15.99 -1.36 -16.99
CA ALA A 195 -14.98 -0.32 -16.90
C ALA A 195 -14.93 0.25 -15.46
N PRO A 196 -14.18 -0.40 -14.55
CA PRO A 196 -13.94 0.13 -13.21
C PRO A 196 -12.95 1.29 -13.26
N GLY A 197 -13.14 2.29 -12.40
CA GLY A 197 -12.17 3.37 -12.31
C GLY A 197 -12.62 4.56 -11.49
N ARG A 198 -11.69 5.51 -11.34
CA ARG A 198 -11.94 6.79 -10.69
C ARG A 198 -12.68 7.73 -11.63
N THR A 199 -13.53 8.55 -11.04
CA THR A 199 -14.29 9.60 -11.71
C THR A 199 -14.23 10.88 -10.89
N PHE A 200 -14.45 12.03 -11.54
CA PHE A 200 -14.19 13.32 -10.92
C PHE A 200 -15.35 14.29 -11.21
N ARG A 201 -15.95 14.84 -10.16
CA ARG A 201 -17.00 15.85 -10.23
C ARG A 201 -16.78 16.92 -9.17
N LYS A 202 -17.17 18.16 -9.45
CA LYS A 202 -17.04 19.26 -8.47
C LYS A 202 -18.16 19.23 -7.44
N ASP A 203 -18.45 18.09 -6.91
CA ASP A 203 -19.41 17.86 -5.84
C ASP A 203 -18.69 17.50 -4.52
N SER A 204 -19.17 18.07 -3.41
CA SER A 204 -18.60 17.78 -2.09
C SER A 204 -19.63 17.98 -0.99
N ASP A 205 -20.25 16.90 -0.52
CA ASP A 205 -21.17 16.87 0.61
C ASP A 205 -21.03 15.55 1.40
N ALA A 206 -21.98 15.20 2.25
CA ALA A 206 -21.94 13.96 3.03
C ALA A 206 -22.04 12.68 2.17
N THR A 207 -22.52 12.80 0.93
CA THR A 207 -22.77 11.69 0.01
C THR A 207 -21.95 11.78 -1.28
N HIS A 208 -21.22 12.88 -1.48
CA HIS A 208 -20.43 13.15 -2.68
C HIS A 208 -19.02 13.62 -2.32
N THR A 209 -18.04 13.14 -3.07
CA THR A 209 -16.65 13.59 -3.00
C THR A 209 -16.16 14.01 -4.38
N PRO A 210 -15.18 14.92 -4.48
CA PRO A 210 -14.65 15.37 -5.77
C PRO A 210 -14.06 14.26 -6.63
N MET A 211 -13.62 13.19 -6.02
CA MET A 211 -13.17 11.94 -6.66
C MET A 211 -13.91 10.77 -6.01
N PHE A 212 -14.48 9.90 -6.82
CA PHE A 212 -15.15 8.69 -6.37
C PHE A 212 -14.89 7.56 -7.37
N HIS A 213 -15.25 6.33 -6.98
CA HIS A 213 -15.06 5.16 -7.83
C HIS A 213 -16.38 4.74 -8.46
N GLN A 214 -16.32 4.43 -9.74
CA GLN A 214 -17.46 3.98 -10.53
C GLN A 214 -17.09 2.71 -11.29
N ILE A 215 -18.06 1.84 -11.51
CA ILE A 215 -17.98 0.75 -12.45
C ILE A 215 -19.13 0.90 -13.43
N GLU A 216 -18.82 0.87 -14.71
CA GLU A 216 -19.82 0.85 -15.78
C GLU A 216 -19.70 -0.44 -16.58
N GLY A 217 -20.82 -0.94 -17.07
CA GLY A 217 -20.86 -2.10 -17.95
C GLY A 217 -21.44 -1.76 -19.30
N LEU A 218 -20.94 -2.44 -20.34
CA LEU A 218 -21.40 -2.34 -21.71
C LEU A 218 -21.52 -3.72 -22.35
N VAL A 219 -22.64 -3.96 -22.97
CA VAL A 219 -22.86 -5.13 -23.83
C VAL A 219 -23.35 -4.65 -25.19
N ILE A 220 -22.69 -5.05 -26.27
CA ILE A 220 -23.11 -4.79 -27.65
C ILE A 220 -23.12 -6.14 -28.40
N ASP A 221 -24.28 -6.47 -28.96
CA ASP A 221 -24.44 -7.64 -29.81
C ASP A 221 -25.69 -7.46 -30.71
N ARG A 222 -26.05 -8.46 -31.52
CA ARG A 222 -27.14 -8.37 -32.50
C ARG A 222 -28.53 -8.33 -31.82
N ASP A 223 -28.82 -9.23 -30.94
CA ASP A 223 -30.18 -9.43 -30.41
C ASP A 223 -30.36 -8.93 -28.95
N ILE A 224 -29.69 -7.83 -28.59
CA ILE A 224 -29.75 -7.28 -27.24
C ILE A 224 -31.00 -6.43 -27.04
N HIS A 225 -31.65 -6.61 -25.88
CA HIS A 225 -32.84 -5.86 -25.48
C HIS A 225 -32.94 -5.64 -23.97
N MET A 226 -33.90 -4.82 -23.53
CA MET A 226 -34.11 -4.47 -22.10
C MET A 226 -34.22 -5.67 -21.16
N GLY A 227 -34.74 -6.80 -21.61
CA GLY A 227 -34.81 -8.02 -20.80
C GLY A 227 -33.43 -8.55 -20.43
N HIS A 228 -32.46 -8.49 -21.35
CA HIS A 228 -31.08 -8.88 -21.06
C HIS A 228 -30.44 -7.93 -20.02
N LEU A 229 -30.65 -6.62 -20.16
CA LEU A 229 -30.22 -5.62 -19.18
C LEU A 229 -30.80 -5.92 -17.80
N LYS A 230 -32.12 -6.10 -17.72
CA LYS A 230 -32.82 -6.39 -16.47
C LYS A 230 -32.25 -7.64 -15.78
N THR A 231 -32.17 -8.76 -16.50
CA THR A 231 -31.63 -10.02 -15.95
C THR A 231 -30.18 -9.88 -15.48
N THR A 232 -29.35 -9.17 -16.27
CA THR A 232 -27.96 -8.91 -15.90
C THR A 232 -27.84 -8.16 -14.56
N LEU A 233 -28.64 -7.10 -14.40
CA LEU A 233 -28.62 -6.28 -13.19
C LEU A 233 -29.21 -7.00 -11.97
N GLU A 234 -30.33 -7.67 -12.13
CA GLU A 234 -30.95 -8.49 -11.05
C GLU A 234 -29.98 -9.60 -10.60
N THR A 235 -29.32 -10.28 -11.54
CA THR A 235 -28.33 -11.32 -11.23
C THR A 235 -27.13 -10.74 -10.49
N PHE A 236 -26.63 -9.59 -10.92
CA PHE A 236 -25.54 -8.89 -10.23
C PHE A 236 -25.92 -8.54 -8.79
N ILE A 237 -27.07 -7.89 -8.60
CA ILE A 237 -27.55 -7.47 -7.27
C ILE A 237 -27.77 -8.66 -6.35
N ALA A 238 -28.38 -9.74 -6.84
CA ALA A 238 -28.59 -10.96 -6.07
C ALA A 238 -27.26 -11.52 -5.56
N ARG A 239 -26.26 -11.64 -6.43
CA ARG A 239 -24.95 -12.19 -6.08
C ARG A 239 -24.15 -11.25 -5.17
N PHE A 240 -24.14 -9.95 -5.46
CA PHE A 240 -23.36 -8.97 -4.71
C PHE A 240 -23.86 -8.77 -3.27
N PHE A 241 -25.17 -8.74 -3.07
CA PHE A 241 -25.79 -8.60 -1.74
C PHE A 241 -26.20 -9.92 -1.11
N GLU A 242 -25.89 -11.05 -1.76
CA GLU A 242 -26.21 -12.41 -1.26
C GLU A 242 -27.71 -12.60 -1.00
N LEU A 243 -28.56 -12.16 -1.96
CA LEU A 243 -30.00 -12.22 -1.88
C LEU A 243 -30.52 -13.41 -2.70
N ASP A 244 -31.47 -14.18 -2.15
CA ASP A 244 -32.12 -15.29 -2.86
C ASP A 244 -33.03 -14.78 -4.00
N ASP A 245 -33.66 -13.63 -3.83
CA ASP A 245 -34.52 -12.94 -4.80
C ASP A 245 -34.25 -11.43 -4.76
N VAL A 246 -34.61 -10.71 -5.81
CA VAL A 246 -34.39 -9.24 -5.91
C VAL A 246 -35.70 -8.55 -6.24
N HIS A 247 -36.22 -7.80 -5.27
CA HIS A 247 -37.35 -6.91 -5.51
C HIS A 247 -36.88 -5.59 -6.06
N ALA A 248 -36.73 -5.54 -7.39
CA ALA A 248 -36.29 -4.36 -8.14
C ALA A 248 -37.41 -3.71 -8.93
N ARG A 249 -37.30 -2.40 -9.12
CA ARG A 249 -38.09 -1.66 -10.10
C ARG A 249 -37.19 -0.83 -10.98
N PHE A 250 -37.58 -0.66 -12.23
CA PHE A 250 -36.92 0.23 -13.19
C PHE A 250 -37.79 1.45 -13.38
N ARG A 251 -37.26 2.60 -12.94
CA ARG A 251 -37.93 3.89 -13.02
C ARG A 251 -37.42 4.66 -14.23
N PRO A 252 -38.26 5.09 -15.20
CA PRO A 252 -37.81 5.87 -16.35
C PRO A 252 -37.00 7.09 -15.92
N HIS A 253 -35.87 7.29 -16.59
CA HIS A 253 -34.98 8.44 -16.41
C HIS A 253 -34.44 8.89 -17.77
N HIS A 254 -33.75 10.02 -17.82
CA HIS A 254 -33.12 10.49 -19.04
C HIS A 254 -31.61 10.57 -18.89
N PHE A 255 -30.89 9.85 -19.78
CA PHE A 255 -29.46 9.99 -19.98
C PHE A 255 -29.20 10.27 -21.47
N PRO A 256 -28.26 11.19 -21.84
CA PRO A 256 -27.99 11.48 -23.25
C PRO A 256 -27.52 10.29 -24.07
N PHE A 257 -26.84 9.34 -23.42
CA PHE A 257 -26.16 8.20 -24.03
C PHE A 257 -26.99 6.91 -24.08
N THR A 258 -28.17 6.89 -23.48
CA THR A 258 -29.09 5.72 -23.51
C THR A 258 -30.52 6.12 -23.83
N GLU A 259 -31.25 5.23 -24.54
CA GLU A 259 -32.69 5.38 -24.85
C GLU A 259 -33.29 3.99 -25.18
N PRO A 260 -34.27 3.47 -24.41
CA PRO A 260 -34.77 4.02 -23.16
C PRO A 260 -33.75 3.96 -22.04
N SER A 261 -33.87 4.91 -21.11
CA SER A 261 -33.03 4.98 -19.90
C SER A 261 -33.88 4.73 -18.65
N ALA A 262 -33.26 4.17 -17.65
CA ALA A 262 -33.90 3.92 -16.35
C ALA A 262 -32.88 4.03 -15.19
N GLU A 263 -33.40 4.32 -14.03
CA GLU A 263 -32.73 4.05 -12.76
C GLU A 263 -33.31 2.79 -12.16
N MET A 264 -32.45 1.94 -11.60
CA MET A 264 -32.85 0.74 -10.89
C MET A 264 -32.87 1.00 -9.40
N ASP A 265 -34.04 0.83 -8.78
CA ASP A 265 -34.23 0.90 -7.35
C ASP A 265 -34.44 -0.52 -6.80
N ILE A 266 -33.94 -0.78 -5.57
CA ILE A 266 -34.23 -1.99 -4.80
C ILE A 266 -35.13 -1.64 -3.62
N ARG A 267 -36.03 -2.55 -3.28
CA ARG A 267 -36.86 -2.46 -2.09
C ARG A 267 -35.99 -2.49 -0.82
N CYS A 268 -36.34 -1.68 0.17
CA CYS A 268 -35.58 -1.63 1.41
C CYS A 268 -36.45 -1.24 2.61
N ASP A 269 -35.98 -1.56 3.81
CA ASP A 269 -36.47 -1.05 5.07
C ASP A 269 -35.42 -0.14 5.71
N ARG A 270 -35.85 1.05 6.15
CA ARG A 270 -35.02 2.03 6.88
C ARG A 270 -35.50 2.20 8.31
N SER A 271 -36.47 1.43 8.77
CA SER A 271 -36.97 1.46 10.14
C SER A 271 -35.88 1.00 11.11
N GLY A 272 -35.83 1.61 12.29
CA GLY A 272 -34.88 1.19 13.33
C GLY A 272 -33.41 1.62 13.12
N GLY A 273 -33.10 2.52 12.18
CA GLY A 273 -31.75 3.07 11.97
C GLY A 273 -30.76 2.12 11.28
N LYS A 274 -31.23 0.97 10.79
CA LYS A 274 -30.47 0.02 9.97
C LYS A 274 -31.16 -0.12 8.61
N LEU A 275 -30.36 -0.07 7.54
CA LEU A 275 -30.86 -0.39 6.19
C LEU A 275 -30.88 -1.90 6.00
N THR A 276 -32.05 -2.46 5.68
CA THR A 276 -32.20 -3.85 5.25
C THR A 276 -32.71 -3.84 3.82
N LEU A 277 -31.97 -4.50 2.93
CA LEU A 277 -32.36 -4.60 1.53
C LEU A 277 -33.41 -5.69 1.33
N ASN A 278 -34.22 -5.53 0.29
CA ASN A 278 -35.28 -6.47 -0.13
C ASN A 278 -36.49 -6.59 0.82
N GLU A 279 -36.54 -5.81 1.89
CA GLU A 279 -37.58 -5.73 2.88
C GLU A 279 -38.28 -4.36 2.90
N GLY A 280 -39.39 -4.24 3.65
CA GLY A 280 -40.09 -2.96 3.86
C GLY A 280 -40.87 -2.46 2.64
N GLU A 281 -41.18 -1.16 2.61
CA GLU A 281 -41.98 -0.51 1.56
C GLU A 281 -41.20 0.62 0.85
N ASP A 282 -40.01 0.97 1.35
CA ASP A 282 -39.15 2.00 0.78
C ASP A 282 -38.39 1.49 -0.44
N TRP A 283 -37.87 2.44 -1.22
CA TRP A 283 -37.06 2.16 -2.40
C TRP A 283 -35.74 2.91 -2.33
N LEU A 284 -34.69 2.21 -2.67
CA LEU A 284 -33.32 2.75 -2.73
C LEU A 284 -32.76 2.64 -4.14
N GLU A 285 -32.44 3.80 -4.73
CA GLU A 285 -31.75 3.84 -6.00
C GLU A 285 -30.34 3.26 -5.87
N ILE A 286 -30.00 2.36 -6.78
CA ILE A 286 -28.69 1.69 -6.80
C ILE A 286 -27.84 2.14 -7.99
N LEU A 287 -28.43 2.25 -9.19
CA LEU A 287 -27.69 2.48 -10.42
C LEU A 287 -28.55 3.10 -11.53
N GLY A 288 -27.86 3.73 -12.49
CA GLY A 288 -28.46 4.13 -13.76
C GLY A 288 -28.16 3.12 -14.87
N CYS A 289 -29.08 2.96 -15.81
CA CYS A 289 -28.95 2.00 -16.91
C CYS A 289 -29.80 2.38 -18.13
N GLY A 290 -29.60 1.70 -19.24
CA GLY A 290 -30.44 1.86 -20.43
C GLY A 290 -29.89 1.16 -21.66
N MET A 291 -30.68 1.20 -22.74
CA MET A 291 -30.20 0.75 -24.05
C MET A 291 -29.28 1.82 -24.65
N VAL A 292 -28.18 1.42 -25.24
CA VAL A 292 -27.21 2.36 -25.83
C VAL A 292 -27.89 3.14 -26.95
N HIS A 293 -27.77 4.48 -26.86
CA HIS A 293 -28.39 5.36 -27.86
C HIS A 293 -27.76 5.14 -29.24
N PRO A 294 -28.56 5.07 -30.36
CA PRO A 294 -28.02 4.83 -31.70
C PRO A 294 -26.94 5.80 -32.14
N ASN A 295 -26.99 7.05 -31.69
CA ASN A 295 -25.94 8.03 -31.99
C ASN A 295 -24.60 7.66 -31.35
N VAL A 296 -24.60 7.06 -30.15
CA VAL A 296 -23.37 6.60 -29.48
C VAL A 296 -22.72 5.50 -30.30
N LEU A 297 -23.52 4.54 -30.80
CA LEU A 297 -23.03 3.46 -31.68
C LEU A 297 -22.42 4.06 -32.96
N ARG A 298 -23.13 4.99 -33.65
CA ARG A 298 -22.63 5.66 -34.86
C ARG A 298 -21.33 6.43 -34.59
N ASN A 299 -21.28 7.18 -33.49
CA ASN A 299 -20.09 7.96 -33.10
C ASN A 299 -18.88 7.07 -32.85
N ALA A 300 -19.10 5.82 -32.38
CA ALA A 300 -18.08 4.81 -32.17
C ALA A 300 -17.80 3.93 -33.41
N GLY A 301 -18.47 4.17 -34.54
CA GLY A 301 -18.27 3.41 -35.78
C GLY A 301 -18.98 2.07 -35.85
N ILE A 302 -20.01 1.86 -35.02
CA ILE A 302 -20.85 0.65 -34.99
C ILE A 302 -22.19 0.96 -35.67
N ASP A 303 -22.63 0.05 -36.51
CA ASP A 303 -23.92 0.19 -37.23
C ASP A 303 -25.09 -0.14 -36.27
N PRO A 304 -25.95 0.84 -35.92
CA PRO A 304 -27.08 0.63 -35.03
C PRO A 304 -28.25 -0.16 -35.66
N ASP A 305 -28.24 -0.36 -36.96
CA ASP A 305 -29.25 -1.16 -37.65
C ASP A 305 -28.88 -2.67 -37.57
N GLU A 306 -27.59 -2.99 -37.35
CA GLU A 306 -27.09 -4.36 -37.15
C GLU A 306 -26.91 -4.75 -35.67
N TYR A 307 -26.50 -3.78 -34.85
CA TYR A 307 -26.13 -4.03 -33.45
C TYR A 307 -26.95 -3.17 -32.49
N GLN A 308 -27.26 -3.75 -31.36
CA GLN A 308 -27.86 -3.08 -30.21
C GLN A 308 -27.02 -3.32 -28.95
N GLY A 309 -27.27 -2.58 -27.91
CA GLY A 309 -26.57 -2.80 -26.66
C GLY A 309 -27.26 -2.16 -25.46
N PHE A 310 -26.80 -2.55 -24.31
CA PHE A 310 -27.15 -1.87 -23.07
C PHE A 310 -25.91 -1.44 -22.30
N ALA A 311 -26.09 -0.40 -21.49
CA ALA A 311 -25.09 0.09 -20.56
C ALA A 311 -25.71 0.33 -19.18
N PHE A 312 -24.86 0.26 -18.16
CA PHE A 312 -25.22 0.58 -16.78
C PHE A 312 -24.01 1.19 -16.05
N GLY A 313 -24.28 1.95 -14.98
CA GLY A 313 -23.22 2.54 -14.18
C GLY A 313 -23.64 2.67 -12.72
N MET A 314 -22.71 2.34 -11.81
CA MET A 314 -22.94 2.38 -10.37
C MET A 314 -21.71 2.88 -9.61
N GLY A 315 -21.95 3.63 -8.52
CA GLY A 315 -20.90 4.11 -7.63
C GLY A 315 -20.42 3.01 -6.68
N VAL A 316 -19.14 2.66 -6.77
CA VAL A 316 -18.54 1.59 -5.94
C VAL A 316 -18.53 1.98 -4.46
N ASP A 317 -18.18 3.25 -4.18
CA ASP A 317 -18.15 3.77 -2.80
C ASP A 317 -19.53 3.72 -2.14
N ARG A 318 -20.58 4.03 -2.90
CA ARG A 318 -21.97 3.93 -2.41
C ARG A 318 -22.36 2.47 -2.11
N LEU A 319 -21.98 1.54 -2.97
CA LEU A 319 -22.22 0.11 -2.73
C LEU A 319 -21.43 -0.40 -1.53
N ALA A 320 -20.21 0.07 -1.32
CA ALA A 320 -19.42 -0.22 -0.13
C ALA A 320 -20.10 0.31 1.15
N MET A 321 -20.63 1.54 1.11
CA MET A 321 -21.41 2.09 2.23
C MET A 321 -22.61 1.23 2.57
N LEU A 322 -23.36 0.80 1.55
CA LEU A 322 -24.55 -0.03 1.75
C LEU A 322 -24.20 -1.41 2.30
N LYS A 323 -23.18 -2.05 1.74
CA LYS A 323 -22.77 -3.41 2.13
C LYS A 323 -22.21 -3.48 3.54
N TYR A 324 -21.40 -2.51 3.93
CA TYR A 324 -20.70 -2.48 5.22
C TYR A 324 -21.34 -1.57 6.27
N GLY A 325 -22.47 -0.95 5.95
CA GLY A 325 -23.17 -0.06 6.88
C GLY A 325 -22.37 1.21 7.23
N VAL A 326 -21.58 1.74 6.30
CA VAL A 326 -20.82 2.98 6.49
C VAL A 326 -21.78 4.17 6.34
N PRO A 327 -21.98 5.00 7.37
CA PRO A 327 -23.04 6.01 7.35
C PRO A 327 -22.65 7.29 6.58
N ASP A 328 -21.36 7.54 6.37
CA ASP A 328 -20.82 8.76 5.75
C ASP A 328 -19.67 8.41 4.82
N LEU A 329 -19.67 9.00 3.63
CA LEU A 329 -18.67 8.75 2.59
C LEU A 329 -17.30 9.39 2.91
N ARG A 330 -17.29 10.52 3.58
CA ARG A 330 -16.09 11.33 3.81
C ARG A 330 -14.95 10.58 4.52
N PRO A 331 -15.19 9.80 5.59
CA PRO A 331 -14.13 9.04 6.26
C PRO A 331 -13.41 8.02 5.36
N MET A 332 -14.04 7.58 4.27
CA MET A 332 -13.40 6.69 3.30
C MET A 332 -12.21 7.36 2.58
N PHE A 333 -12.18 8.70 2.54
CA PHE A 333 -11.17 9.50 1.83
C PHE A 333 -10.26 10.33 2.76
N GLU A 334 -10.55 10.37 4.07
CA GLU A 334 -9.81 11.16 5.07
C GLU A 334 -8.52 10.49 5.57
N ALA A 335 -8.27 9.23 5.20
CA ALA A 335 -7.10 8.45 5.61
C ALA A 335 -6.92 8.32 7.14
N ASP A 336 -7.99 8.36 7.94
CA ASP A 336 -7.93 8.08 9.38
C ASP A 336 -7.54 6.63 9.60
N THR A 337 -6.38 6.41 10.19
CA THR A 337 -5.83 5.05 10.41
C THR A 337 -6.67 4.20 11.38
N ARG A 338 -7.48 4.83 12.25
CA ARG A 338 -8.40 4.12 13.16
C ARG A 338 -9.59 3.58 12.38
N TRP A 339 -10.14 4.41 11.49
CA TRP A 339 -11.22 4.03 10.60
C TRP A 339 -10.77 2.91 9.64
N LEU A 340 -9.61 3.08 9.01
CA LEU A 340 -9.03 2.06 8.13
C LEU A 340 -8.73 0.74 8.86
N ALA A 341 -8.34 0.79 10.14
CA ALA A 341 -8.13 -0.42 10.94
C ALA A 341 -9.46 -1.12 11.29
N HIS A 342 -10.55 -0.36 11.44
CA HIS A 342 -11.89 -0.90 11.73
C HIS A 342 -12.53 -1.56 10.49
N TYR A 343 -12.48 -0.89 9.34
CA TYR A 343 -13.09 -1.35 8.09
C TYR A 343 -12.12 -2.06 7.14
N GLY A 344 -10.82 -2.12 7.46
CA GLY A 344 -9.82 -2.74 6.59
C GLY A 344 -9.96 -4.25 6.51
N PHE A 345 -9.83 -4.80 5.31
CA PHE A 345 -9.90 -6.23 5.03
C PHE A 345 -8.51 -6.84 4.87
N SER A 346 -8.39 -8.14 5.17
CA SER A 346 -7.18 -8.88 4.86
C SER A 346 -7.03 -9.03 3.34
N ALA A 347 -5.80 -8.88 2.83
CA ALA A 347 -5.52 -9.08 1.41
C ALA A 347 -5.90 -10.49 0.90
N PHE A 348 -5.94 -11.47 1.79
CA PHE A 348 -6.35 -12.84 1.46
C PHE A 348 -7.87 -13.08 1.56
N ALA A 349 -8.62 -12.11 2.10
CA ALA A 349 -10.08 -12.18 2.17
C ALA A 349 -10.75 -11.52 0.95
N ALA A 350 -9.99 -10.81 0.09
CA ALA A 350 -10.54 -10.21 -1.11
C ALA A 350 -10.84 -11.30 -2.15
N PRO A 351 -12.07 -11.40 -2.65
CA PRO A 351 -12.38 -12.27 -3.79
C PRO A 351 -11.62 -11.79 -5.04
N ASN A 352 -11.24 -12.70 -5.89
CA ASN A 352 -10.60 -12.38 -7.15
C ASN A 352 -11.03 -13.37 -8.24
N PRO A 353 -10.94 -13.00 -9.53
CA PRO A 353 -11.38 -13.84 -10.62
C PRO A 353 -10.70 -15.22 -10.69
N ALA A 354 -9.49 -15.35 -10.15
CA ALA A 354 -8.75 -16.62 -10.15
C ALA A 354 -9.20 -17.59 -9.05
N SER A 355 -9.71 -17.07 -7.92
CA SER A 355 -10.22 -17.90 -6.80
C SER A 355 -11.70 -18.20 -6.90
N GLY A 356 -12.43 -17.54 -7.81
CA GLY A 356 -13.87 -17.64 -7.92
C GLY A 356 -14.63 -16.90 -6.81
N LEU A 357 -15.94 -17.05 -6.82
CA LEU A 357 -16.86 -16.50 -5.81
C LEU A 357 -17.24 -17.62 -4.83
N SER A 358 -16.30 -18.16 -4.11
CA SER A 358 -16.57 -19.22 -3.12
C SER A 358 -16.82 -18.66 -1.74
#